data_88b040034b680ebe171932829801b410
#
_entry.id   88b040034b680ebe171932829801b410
#
_cell.length_a   1.000
_cell.length_b   1.000
_cell.length_c   1.000
_cell.angle_alpha   90.00
_cell.angle_beta   90.00
_cell.angle_gamma   90.00
#
_symmetry.space_group_name_H-M   'P 1'
#
loop_
_entity.id
_entity.type
_entity.pdbx_description
1 polymer ?
#
loop_
_entity_poly.entity_id
_entity_poly.type
_entity_poly.pdbx_seq_one_letter_code
_entity_poly.pdbx_strand_id
1 'polypeptide(L)'
;MNRTIPFALMGAAAAVVAASAVMIASAQRPDSPVRITDRAEAQSIGGVEGGVDIIDVEISECFGGREWGRDGAWPTGYAGFAISTQSHNVGTVPVEWFTPGNIGQPLDNRHPFIGQNMYRLRDGRLEQIGQAFIKHGFFSENAMCDPQPDGQHLGVGCFDTYDTVSNQIHQYLGPRSEINPLTGEWEPCGSHFDTGEIGYPASEPGDCVRTHGSPGHAGTDHRLGVYDQDIINADSNADIIIEGFYVVAGDDNITNNYRHQFVQLDWSAGVNRWEFTDSGVEVQTPAIAQWADELDTAQPTSEGEVMVGLRCVDFGNGFYRYEYNVYNQTLHRELDSFSVPLGDGVTPLLFGFHANPEDEEVQYAMTDWVPTITADQITWNAPAPGAGEDFPNTLRYGTMYTFWFTTDEAPSTSMVALSQYKPGVEGDLSAVISAPCSLSADLNGDGVVDTADLGVLIGQFGADCFAG
;
A
#
# COMPACT_ATOMS: atom_id res chain seq x y z
N MET A 1 -35.66 -30.02 66.96
CA MET A 1 -34.42 -30.80 66.91
C MET A 1 -33.45 -30.11 65.90
N ASN A 2 -32.53 -29.36 66.47
CA ASN A 2 -31.52 -28.61 65.70
C ASN A 2 -30.40 -29.57 65.28
N ARG A 3 -29.99 -29.50 64.02
CA ARG A 3 -28.71 -30.02 63.57
C ARG A 3 -27.96 -28.88 62.83
N THR A 4 -26.97 -28.41 63.53
CA THR A 4 -25.91 -27.50 63.06
C THR A 4 -24.93 -28.27 62.16
N ILE A 5 -24.60 -27.71 61.01
CA ILE A 5 -23.52 -28.16 60.06
C ILE A 5 -22.39 -27.14 60.15
N PRO A 6 -21.12 -27.54 60.32
CA PRO A 6 -20.01 -26.60 60.43
C PRO A 6 -19.53 -26.12 59.04
N PHE A 7 -19.28 -24.83 58.94
CA PHE A 7 -18.58 -24.19 57.84
C PHE A 7 -17.10 -24.54 57.88
N ALA A 8 -16.60 -25.11 56.77
CA ALA A 8 -15.17 -25.23 56.52
C ALA A 8 -14.67 -23.98 55.84
N LEU A 9 -13.71 -23.31 56.47
CA LEU A 9 -12.93 -22.20 55.87
C LEU A 9 -12.05 -22.78 54.76
N MET A 10 -12.31 -22.40 53.51
CA MET A 10 -11.33 -22.49 52.42
C MET A 10 -10.64 -21.14 52.31
N GLY A 11 -9.35 -21.11 52.59
CA GLY A 11 -8.49 -19.95 52.39
C GLY A 11 -8.29 -19.66 50.90
N ALA A 12 -8.71 -18.48 50.47
CA ALA A 12 -8.38 -17.95 49.16
C ALA A 12 -6.96 -17.39 49.19
N ALA A 13 -6.06 -18.00 48.46
CA ALA A 13 -4.75 -17.42 48.17
C ALA A 13 -4.98 -16.31 47.16
N ALA A 14 -4.85 -15.06 47.59
CA ALA A 14 -4.82 -13.90 46.70
C ALA A 14 -3.46 -13.87 45.96
N ALA A 15 -3.46 -14.20 44.67
CA ALA A 15 -2.34 -13.92 43.82
C ALA A 15 -2.34 -12.41 43.53
N VAL A 16 -1.36 -11.70 44.07
CA VAL A 16 -1.08 -10.32 43.75
C VAL A 16 -0.41 -10.32 42.35
N VAL A 17 -1.18 -10.01 41.33
CA VAL A 17 -0.65 -9.65 40.03
C VAL A 17 -0.14 -8.21 40.14
N ALA A 18 1.17 -8.06 40.27
CA ALA A 18 1.82 -6.74 40.13
C ALA A 18 1.68 -6.32 38.68
N ALA A 19 0.75 -5.42 38.39
CA ALA A 19 0.71 -4.69 37.13
C ALA A 19 1.91 -3.73 37.12
N SER A 20 2.98 -4.10 36.43
CA SER A 20 4.04 -3.17 36.08
C SER A 20 3.48 -2.23 35.02
N ALA A 21 3.08 -1.04 35.44
CA ALA A 21 2.85 0.06 34.54
C ALA A 21 4.21 0.46 33.93
N VAL A 22 4.49 -0.03 32.74
CA VAL A 22 5.57 0.50 31.92
C VAL A 22 5.12 1.88 31.49
N MET A 23 5.70 2.94 32.07
CA MET A 23 5.61 4.27 31.51
C MET A 23 6.34 4.25 30.18
N ILE A 24 5.57 4.23 29.08
CA ILE A 24 6.10 4.51 27.75
C ILE A 24 6.47 5.98 27.79
N ALA A 25 7.77 6.26 27.87
CA ALA A 25 8.28 7.59 27.59
C ALA A 25 7.89 7.85 26.11
N SER A 26 7.04 8.83 25.88
CA SER A 26 6.79 9.37 24.55
C SER A 26 8.15 9.80 23.99
N ALA A 27 8.66 9.06 23.00
CA ALA A 27 9.77 9.50 22.22
C ALA A 27 9.36 10.84 21.60
N GLN A 28 10.02 11.92 22.03
CA GLN A 28 9.83 13.22 21.39
C GLN A 28 10.15 13.03 19.90
N ARG A 29 9.21 13.42 19.05
CA ARG A 29 9.47 13.56 17.61
C ARG A 29 10.78 14.29 17.43
N PRO A 30 11.72 13.82 16.58
CA PRO A 30 12.81 14.65 16.16
C PRO A 30 12.22 15.90 15.51
N ASP A 31 12.52 17.04 16.07
CA ASP A 31 12.11 18.33 15.54
C ASP A 31 12.66 18.49 14.13
N SER A 32 11.78 18.74 13.22
CA SER A 32 11.94 19.14 11.83
C SER A 32 12.13 17.99 10.83
N PRO A 33 11.16 17.84 9.90
CA PRO A 33 11.44 17.15 8.65
C PRO A 33 12.60 17.89 7.96
N VAL A 34 13.59 17.16 7.48
CA VAL A 34 14.58 17.69 6.55
C VAL A 34 13.78 18.29 5.40
N ARG A 35 13.72 19.61 5.35
CA ARG A 35 13.19 20.31 4.19
C ARG A 35 14.15 20.01 3.06
N ILE A 36 13.76 19.13 2.17
CA ILE A 36 14.34 19.10 0.83
C ILE A 36 13.82 20.37 0.16
N THR A 37 14.47 21.49 0.44
CA THR A 37 14.35 22.73 -0.31
C THR A 37 15.37 22.67 -1.43
N ASP A 38 15.13 21.85 -2.42
CA ASP A 38 15.60 22.07 -3.77
C ASP A 38 14.42 21.79 -4.69
N ARG A 39 13.53 22.77 -4.73
CA ARG A 39 12.72 23.01 -5.90
C ARG A 39 13.72 23.35 -7.01
N ALA A 40 14.10 22.37 -7.80
CA ALA A 40 14.58 22.64 -9.12
C ALA A 40 13.43 23.40 -9.80
N GLU A 41 13.58 24.70 -9.96
CA GLU A 41 12.72 25.49 -10.83
C GLU A 41 12.73 24.78 -12.17
N ALA A 42 11.60 24.16 -12.53
CA ALA A 42 11.38 23.72 -13.89
C ALA A 42 11.47 24.99 -14.75
N GLN A 43 12.64 25.25 -15.32
CA GLN A 43 12.80 26.23 -16.37
C GLN A 43 11.93 25.72 -17.52
N SER A 44 10.91 26.50 -17.87
CA SER A 44 10.19 26.34 -19.11
C SER A 44 11.20 26.36 -20.26
N ILE A 45 11.59 25.19 -20.71
CA ILE A 45 12.37 25.08 -21.96
C ILE A 45 11.37 25.35 -23.07
N GLY A 46 11.49 26.54 -23.66
CA GLY A 46 10.74 26.89 -24.84
C GLY A 46 10.94 25.84 -25.94
N GLY A 47 9.87 25.54 -26.65
CA GLY A 47 9.73 24.46 -27.62
C GLY A 47 11.01 24.14 -28.41
N VAL A 48 11.47 22.92 -28.26
CA VAL A 48 12.47 22.32 -29.12
C VAL A 48 11.72 21.69 -30.29
N GLU A 49 11.82 22.28 -31.47
CA GLU A 49 11.40 21.62 -32.73
C GLU A 49 12.17 20.28 -32.82
N GLY A 50 11.46 19.15 -32.73
CA GLY A 50 12.02 17.81 -32.82
C GLY A 50 12.12 17.07 -31.45
N GLY A 51 11.35 17.49 -30.45
CA GLY A 51 11.25 16.79 -29.13
C GLY A 51 10.59 15.40 -29.24
N VAL A 52 10.99 14.50 -28.37
CA VAL A 52 10.31 13.21 -28.19
C VAL A 52 8.94 13.49 -27.56
N ASP A 53 7.88 12.80 -28.03
CA ASP A 53 6.57 12.84 -27.39
C ASP A 53 6.67 12.14 -26.05
N ILE A 54 6.38 12.87 -24.96
CA ILE A 54 6.44 12.37 -23.58
C ILE A 54 5.04 12.47 -23.00
N ILE A 55 4.52 11.33 -22.54
CA ILE A 55 3.36 11.27 -21.66
C ILE A 55 3.91 11.31 -20.23
N ASP A 56 3.49 12.29 -19.46
CA ASP A 56 3.88 12.44 -18.05
C ASP A 56 2.74 13.15 -17.31
N VAL A 57 2.09 12.44 -16.40
CA VAL A 57 0.94 12.94 -15.63
C VAL A 57 1.24 12.83 -14.14
N GLU A 58 1.59 13.94 -13.52
CA GLU A 58 1.77 13.99 -12.08
C GLU A 58 0.43 14.10 -11.34
N ILE A 59 0.37 13.60 -10.12
CA ILE A 59 -0.68 13.93 -9.16
C ILE A 59 -0.31 15.25 -8.46
N SER A 60 -0.96 16.34 -8.85
CA SER A 60 -0.67 17.68 -8.32
C SER A 60 -1.30 17.94 -6.97
N GLU A 61 -2.44 17.30 -6.65
CA GLU A 61 -3.11 17.40 -5.35
C GLU A 61 -3.76 16.06 -4.96
N CYS A 62 -3.71 15.75 -3.64
CA CYS A 62 -4.47 14.68 -3.00
C CYS A 62 -4.99 15.25 -1.67
N PHE A 63 -6.26 15.62 -1.62
CA PHE A 63 -6.77 16.46 -0.54
C PHE A 63 -8.17 16.08 -0.07
N GLY A 64 -8.35 16.10 1.25
CA GLY A 64 -9.63 15.92 1.88
C GLY A 64 -10.33 14.62 1.49
N GLY A 65 -11.49 14.41 2.02
CA GLY A 65 -12.29 13.22 1.74
C GLY A 65 -13.70 13.35 2.27
N ARG A 66 -14.52 12.35 1.93
CA ARG A 66 -15.90 12.29 2.40
C ARG A 66 -16.34 10.83 2.54
N GLU A 67 -17.07 10.53 3.62
CA GLU A 67 -17.84 9.30 3.74
C GLU A 67 -19.12 9.42 2.90
N TRP A 68 -19.30 8.46 1.98
CA TRP A 68 -20.42 8.41 1.05
C TRP A 68 -21.44 7.31 1.38
N GLY A 69 -21.05 6.33 2.16
CA GLY A 69 -21.92 5.24 2.57
C GLY A 69 -21.37 4.51 3.78
N ARG A 70 -22.25 3.70 4.37
CA ARG A 70 -21.92 2.97 5.59
C ARG A 70 -22.73 1.69 5.67
N ASP A 71 -22.07 0.64 6.12
CA ASP A 71 -22.71 -0.57 6.61
C ASP A 71 -22.49 -0.72 8.12
N GLY A 72 -23.54 -1.11 8.84
CA GLY A 72 -23.51 -1.18 10.29
C GLY A 72 -23.49 0.19 10.99
N ALA A 73 -23.49 0.14 12.31
CA ALA A 73 -23.55 1.33 13.18
C ALA A 73 -22.18 1.63 13.79
N TRP A 74 -21.86 2.92 13.88
CA TRP A 74 -20.71 3.37 14.68
C TRP A 74 -20.84 2.86 16.14
N PRO A 75 -19.76 2.41 16.81
CA PRO A 75 -18.34 2.45 16.39
C PRO A 75 -17.83 1.12 15.79
N THR A 76 -18.67 0.27 15.29
CA THR A 76 -18.31 -1.07 14.78
C THR A 76 -18.72 -1.30 13.32
N GLY A 77 -19.10 -0.22 12.62
CA GLY A 77 -19.50 -0.26 11.22
C GLY A 77 -18.31 -0.26 10.26
N TYR A 78 -18.65 -0.35 8.98
CA TYR A 78 -17.75 -0.23 7.85
C TYR A 78 -18.17 0.98 7.02
N ALA A 79 -17.27 1.87 6.71
CA ALA A 79 -17.53 3.13 6.03
C ALA A 79 -16.86 3.16 4.66
N GLY A 80 -17.60 3.60 3.64
CA GLY A 80 -17.10 3.80 2.29
C GLY A 80 -16.80 5.27 2.03
N PHE A 81 -15.54 5.60 1.78
CA PHE A 81 -15.05 6.94 1.51
C PHE A 81 -14.72 7.16 0.04
N ALA A 82 -14.49 8.41 -0.31
CA ALA A 82 -13.72 8.82 -1.46
C ALA A 82 -12.89 10.04 -1.08
N ILE A 83 -11.70 10.15 -1.68
CA ILE A 83 -10.80 11.29 -1.54
C ILE A 83 -10.79 12.11 -2.83
N SER A 84 -10.34 13.35 -2.77
CA SER A 84 -10.17 14.21 -3.93
C SER A 84 -8.75 14.12 -4.44
N THR A 85 -8.61 14.07 -5.78
CA THR A 85 -7.33 14.06 -6.47
C THR A 85 -7.31 15.06 -7.62
N GLN A 86 -6.16 15.62 -7.92
CA GLN A 86 -5.97 16.44 -9.11
C GLN A 86 -4.74 15.94 -9.88
N SER A 87 -4.88 15.74 -11.17
CA SER A 87 -3.79 15.44 -12.07
C SER A 87 -3.34 16.69 -12.83
N HIS A 88 -2.07 16.69 -13.29
CA HIS A 88 -1.48 17.72 -14.11
C HIS A 88 -0.65 17.07 -15.21
N ASN A 89 -0.92 17.39 -16.46
CA ASN A 89 -0.11 16.92 -17.59
C ASN A 89 1.15 17.77 -17.69
N VAL A 90 2.27 17.25 -17.20
CA VAL A 90 3.60 17.86 -17.28
C VAL A 90 4.42 17.37 -18.48
N GLY A 91 3.86 16.46 -19.28
CA GLY A 91 4.43 15.92 -20.49
C GLY A 91 4.44 16.90 -21.66
N THR A 92 4.72 16.39 -22.85
CA THR A 92 4.82 17.19 -24.09
C THR A 92 3.69 16.97 -25.08
N VAL A 93 2.81 15.98 -24.80
CA VAL A 93 1.65 15.62 -25.64
C VAL A 93 0.38 15.54 -24.80
N PRO A 94 -0.81 15.79 -25.41
CA PRO A 94 -2.08 15.52 -24.73
C PRO A 94 -2.24 14.04 -24.38
N VAL A 95 -2.85 13.76 -23.22
CA VAL A 95 -3.13 12.40 -22.74
C VAL A 95 -4.58 12.05 -23.03
N GLU A 96 -4.83 10.87 -23.59
CA GLU A 96 -6.18 10.38 -23.85
C GLU A 96 -6.98 10.20 -22.57
N TRP A 97 -8.26 10.66 -22.58
CA TRP A 97 -9.14 10.69 -21.40
C TRP A 97 -10.59 10.36 -21.77
N PHE A 98 -10.75 9.28 -22.52
CA PHE A 98 -12.06 8.85 -22.98
C PHE A 98 -12.85 8.16 -21.86
N THR A 99 -14.16 8.34 -21.87
CA THR A 99 -15.01 7.58 -20.97
C THR A 99 -14.92 6.08 -21.29
N PRO A 100 -14.94 5.18 -20.28
CA PRO A 100 -14.96 3.73 -20.51
C PRO A 100 -16.22 3.20 -21.20
N GLY A 101 -17.11 4.07 -21.66
CA GLY A 101 -18.36 3.73 -22.32
C GLY A 101 -19.57 3.78 -21.36
N ASN A 102 -20.76 3.95 -21.91
CA ASN A 102 -22.02 3.87 -21.19
C ASN A 102 -22.62 2.45 -21.30
N ILE A 103 -23.55 2.10 -20.42
CA ILE A 103 -24.26 0.80 -20.49
C ILE A 103 -24.89 0.62 -21.87
N GLY A 104 -24.63 -0.52 -22.48
CA GLY A 104 -25.07 -0.87 -23.84
C GLY A 104 -24.24 -0.25 -24.98
N GLN A 105 -23.11 0.37 -24.67
CA GLN A 105 -22.16 0.91 -25.65
C GLN A 105 -20.82 0.15 -25.59
N PRO A 106 -20.04 0.16 -26.70
CA PRO A 106 -18.70 -0.39 -26.67
C PRO A 106 -17.84 0.25 -25.58
N LEU A 107 -17.02 -0.58 -24.94
CA LEU A 107 -16.02 -0.13 -23.96
C LEU A 107 -14.83 0.52 -24.65
N ASP A 108 -14.24 1.52 -23.98
CA ASP A 108 -13.03 2.25 -24.43
C ASP A 108 -11.98 2.21 -23.32
N ASN A 109 -10.74 1.86 -23.64
CA ASN A 109 -9.62 1.71 -22.70
C ASN A 109 -8.67 2.92 -22.66
N ARG A 110 -8.99 4.00 -23.35
CA ARG A 110 -8.12 5.17 -23.48
C ARG A 110 -8.38 6.21 -22.40
N HIS A 111 -8.12 5.84 -21.18
CA HIS A 111 -8.26 6.72 -20.01
C HIS A 111 -7.30 6.28 -18.89
N PRO A 112 -6.89 7.19 -18.01
CA PRO A 112 -6.10 6.84 -16.84
C PRO A 112 -6.95 6.25 -15.74
N PHE A 113 -6.26 5.70 -14.74
CA PHE A 113 -6.87 5.09 -13.56
C PHE A 113 -6.40 5.81 -12.29
N ILE A 114 -7.30 5.91 -11.30
CA ILE A 114 -7.05 6.63 -10.04
C ILE A 114 -7.22 5.67 -8.88
N GLY A 115 -6.16 5.47 -8.12
CA GLY A 115 -6.19 4.69 -6.88
C GLY A 115 -6.42 5.57 -5.66
N GLN A 116 -7.08 5.01 -4.66
CA GLN A 116 -7.37 5.67 -3.39
C GLN A 116 -7.07 4.71 -2.25
N ASN A 117 -6.22 5.11 -1.30
CA ASN A 117 -5.80 4.35 -0.14
C ASN A 117 -6.00 5.15 1.14
N MET A 118 -6.12 4.45 2.26
CA MET A 118 -6.11 5.04 3.59
C MET A 118 -5.20 4.22 4.52
N TYR A 119 -4.41 4.94 5.31
CA TYR A 119 -3.49 4.37 6.29
C TYR A 119 -3.76 4.96 7.67
N ARG A 120 -3.38 4.22 8.71
CA ARG A 120 -3.29 4.72 10.08
C ARG A 120 -1.88 4.61 10.61
N LEU A 121 -1.49 5.57 11.43
CA LEU A 121 -0.36 5.44 12.34
C LEU A 121 -0.87 5.04 13.72
N ARG A 122 -0.28 3.97 14.27
CA ARG A 122 -0.56 3.53 15.64
C ARG A 122 0.72 3.03 16.31
N ASP A 123 1.10 3.64 17.42
CA ASP A 123 2.34 3.32 18.13
C ASP A 123 3.59 3.37 17.23
N GLY A 124 3.59 4.28 16.25
CA GLY A 124 4.64 4.45 15.26
C GLY A 124 4.60 3.47 14.09
N ARG A 125 3.68 2.51 14.06
CA ARG A 125 3.44 1.57 12.95
C ARG A 125 2.50 2.18 11.93
N LEU A 126 2.88 2.14 10.66
CA LEU A 126 2.02 2.50 9.54
C LEU A 126 1.33 1.24 9.00
N GLU A 127 0.02 1.24 8.96
CA GLU A 127 -0.81 0.13 8.47
C GLU A 127 -1.80 0.66 7.43
N GLN A 128 -1.91 0.01 6.29
CA GLN A 128 -2.98 0.32 5.34
C GLN A 128 -4.29 -0.26 5.89
N ILE A 129 -5.31 0.59 6.02
CA ILE A 129 -6.60 0.23 6.63
C ILE A 129 -7.75 0.24 5.64
N GLY A 130 -7.50 0.64 4.41
CA GLY A 130 -8.51 0.63 3.36
C GLY A 130 -7.94 0.95 1.98
N GLN A 131 -8.68 0.50 0.98
CA GLN A 131 -8.46 0.78 -0.42
C GLN A 131 -9.79 0.83 -1.17
N ALA A 132 -9.84 1.58 -2.27
CA ALA A 132 -10.94 1.54 -3.22
C ALA A 132 -10.64 0.59 -4.38
N PHE A 133 -11.65 0.16 -5.11
CA PHE A 133 -11.46 -0.25 -6.49
C PHE A 133 -10.79 0.87 -7.27
N ILE A 134 -10.18 0.55 -8.41
CA ILE A 134 -9.55 1.58 -9.23
C ILE A 134 -10.63 2.40 -9.94
N LYS A 135 -10.50 3.73 -9.89
CA LYS A 135 -11.41 4.64 -10.56
C LYS A 135 -10.95 4.85 -12.00
N HIS A 136 -11.79 4.47 -12.96
CA HIS A 136 -11.57 4.76 -14.37
C HIS A 136 -11.87 6.24 -14.67
N GLY A 137 -10.96 6.94 -15.31
CA GLY A 137 -11.16 8.29 -15.81
C GLY A 137 -12.34 8.34 -16.81
N PHE A 138 -13.07 9.43 -16.87
CA PHE A 138 -14.22 9.51 -17.78
C PHE A 138 -14.37 10.84 -18.50
N PHE A 139 -13.67 11.88 -18.08
CA PHE A 139 -13.72 13.21 -18.67
C PHE A 139 -12.62 14.07 -18.07
N SER A 140 -11.92 14.86 -18.90
CA SER A 140 -10.91 15.83 -18.44
C SER A 140 -11.51 17.24 -18.40
N GLU A 141 -11.40 17.91 -17.26
CA GLU A 141 -11.86 19.29 -17.07
C GLU A 141 -10.97 20.30 -17.83
N ASN A 142 -9.68 20.01 -18.00
CA ASN A 142 -8.70 20.89 -18.63
C ASN A 142 -8.64 22.29 -18.01
N ALA A 143 -8.55 22.35 -16.68
CA ALA A 143 -8.41 23.60 -15.97
C ALA A 143 -7.04 24.24 -16.17
N MET A 144 -6.97 25.57 -16.06
CA MET A 144 -5.74 26.38 -16.03
C MET A 144 -4.87 26.32 -17.31
N CYS A 145 -5.43 25.96 -18.46
CA CYS A 145 -4.72 25.96 -19.72
C CYS A 145 -5.46 26.74 -20.81
N ASP A 146 -4.75 27.20 -21.86
CA ASP A 146 -5.31 27.94 -23.00
C ASP A 146 -4.51 27.62 -24.30
N PRO A 147 -5.15 27.18 -25.41
CA PRO A 147 -6.57 26.86 -25.50
C PRO A 147 -6.89 25.54 -24.79
N GLN A 148 -8.07 25.43 -24.18
CA GLN A 148 -8.54 24.18 -23.59
C GLN A 148 -8.88 23.17 -24.68
N PRO A 149 -8.32 21.94 -24.63
CA PRO A 149 -8.73 20.88 -25.53
C PRO A 149 -10.16 20.40 -25.23
N ASP A 150 -10.62 19.40 -25.95
CA ASP A 150 -11.88 18.73 -25.63
C ASP A 150 -11.76 17.91 -24.33
N GLY A 151 -12.88 17.50 -23.76
CA GLY A 151 -12.92 16.72 -22.51
C GLY A 151 -12.48 15.24 -22.66
N GLN A 152 -11.97 14.85 -23.83
CA GLN A 152 -11.46 13.51 -24.13
C GLN A 152 -9.94 13.45 -24.11
N HIS A 153 -9.28 14.56 -23.81
CA HIS A 153 -7.84 14.66 -23.65
C HIS A 153 -7.49 15.61 -22.52
N LEU A 154 -6.50 15.25 -21.72
CA LEU A 154 -5.85 16.19 -20.82
C LEU A 154 -4.72 16.89 -21.58
N GLY A 155 -4.92 18.17 -21.87
CA GLY A 155 -3.96 18.98 -22.63
C GLY A 155 -2.66 19.20 -21.86
N VAL A 156 -1.60 19.51 -22.59
CA VAL A 156 -0.29 19.85 -22.02
C VAL A 156 -0.41 21.07 -21.10
N GLY A 157 0.08 20.96 -19.86
CA GLY A 157 -0.02 21.98 -18.82
C GLY A 157 -1.42 22.15 -18.22
N CYS A 158 -2.38 21.29 -18.58
CA CYS A 158 -3.72 21.32 -18.03
C CYS A 158 -3.86 20.50 -16.77
N PHE A 159 -4.78 20.90 -15.90
CA PHE A 159 -5.16 20.20 -14.69
C PHE A 159 -6.54 19.55 -14.83
N ASP A 160 -6.72 18.41 -14.17
CA ASP A 160 -8.01 17.74 -14.06
C ASP A 160 -8.29 17.31 -12.62
N THR A 161 -9.43 17.75 -12.08
CA THR A 161 -9.80 17.49 -10.69
C THR A 161 -10.92 16.47 -10.61
N TYR A 162 -10.63 15.34 -9.98
CA TYR A 162 -11.62 14.37 -9.54
C TYR A 162 -11.88 14.57 -8.05
N ASP A 163 -12.91 15.32 -7.72
CA ASP A 163 -13.35 15.52 -6.34
C ASP A 163 -13.99 14.25 -5.74
N THR A 164 -14.37 14.30 -4.47
CA THR A 164 -15.01 13.17 -3.80
C THR A 164 -16.32 12.74 -4.47
N VAL A 165 -17.02 13.66 -5.18
CA VAL A 165 -18.26 13.33 -5.91
C VAL A 165 -17.96 12.48 -7.13
N SER A 166 -16.88 12.79 -7.83
CA SER A 166 -16.43 12.06 -9.02
C SER A 166 -15.79 10.73 -8.66
N ASN A 167 -14.93 10.71 -7.63
CA ASN A 167 -14.17 9.53 -7.22
C ASN A 167 -14.99 8.44 -6.51
N GLN A 168 -16.21 8.75 -6.05
CA GLN A 168 -17.11 7.80 -5.40
C GLN A 168 -18.06 7.07 -6.35
N ILE A 169 -18.10 7.42 -7.64
CA ILE A 169 -19.13 6.92 -8.56
C ILE A 169 -18.90 5.45 -8.92
N HIS A 170 -19.71 4.55 -8.37
CA HIS A 170 -19.60 3.10 -8.54
C HIS A 170 -19.46 2.67 -10.00
N GLN A 171 -20.21 3.29 -10.91
CA GLN A 171 -20.18 2.92 -12.33
C GLN A 171 -18.81 3.10 -13.02
N TYR A 172 -17.85 3.71 -12.36
CA TYR A 172 -16.48 3.90 -12.87
C TYR A 172 -15.43 3.30 -11.92
N LEU A 173 -15.85 2.50 -10.94
CA LEU A 173 -14.98 1.76 -10.04
C LEU A 173 -14.90 0.30 -10.52
N GLY A 174 -13.71 -0.12 -10.92
CA GLY A 174 -13.42 -1.49 -11.38
C GLY A 174 -12.36 -2.16 -10.52
N PRO A 175 -12.23 -3.50 -10.54
CA PRO A 175 -11.24 -4.20 -9.75
C PRO A 175 -9.82 -3.86 -10.21
N ARG A 176 -8.91 -3.64 -9.26
CA ARG A 176 -7.50 -3.32 -9.53
C ARG A 176 -6.80 -4.42 -10.33
N SER A 177 -7.18 -5.68 -10.12
CA SER A 177 -6.56 -6.84 -10.77
C SER A 177 -6.66 -6.87 -12.30
N GLU A 178 -7.56 -6.09 -12.89
CA GLU A 178 -7.74 -6.01 -14.36
C GLU A 178 -6.75 -5.10 -15.06
N ILE A 179 -6.01 -4.27 -14.33
CA ILE A 179 -5.14 -3.26 -14.90
C ILE A 179 -3.68 -3.65 -14.69
N ASN A 180 -2.88 -3.49 -15.73
CA ASN A 180 -1.43 -3.55 -15.59
C ASN A 180 -0.91 -2.21 -15.07
N PRO A 181 -0.45 -2.13 -13.81
CA PRO A 181 -0.09 -0.85 -13.20
C PRO A 181 1.19 -0.23 -13.75
N LEU A 182 2.06 -1.02 -14.40
CA LEU A 182 3.29 -0.52 -15.01
C LEU A 182 3.06 0.08 -16.39
N THR A 183 2.18 -0.55 -17.19
CA THR A 183 1.94 -0.13 -18.57
C THR A 183 0.67 0.71 -18.74
N GLY A 184 -0.22 0.73 -17.74
CA GLY A 184 -1.54 1.36 -17.83
C GLY A 184 -2.49 0.62 -18.78
N GLU A 185 -2.17 -0.61 -19.18
CA GLU A 185 -3.03 -1.40 -20.06
C GLU A 185 -4.21 -2.00 -19.31
N TRP A 186 -5.36 -1.94 -19.92
CA TRP A 186 -6.60 -2.58 -19.49
C TRP A 186 -7.29 -3.22 -20.68
N GLU A 187 -7.67 -4.49 -20.55
CA GLU A 187 -8.45 -5.19 -21.59
C GLU A 187 -9.94 -5.06 -21.26
N PRO A 188 -10.70 -4.27 -22.05
CA PRO A 188 -12.12 -4.05 -21.77
C PRO A 188 -12.99 -5.27 -22.03
N CYS A 189 -12.61 -6.13 -22.98
CA CYS A 189 -13.41 -7.31 -23.35
C CYS A 189 -13.23 -8.41 -22.30
N GLY A 190 -14.30 -8.80 -21.66
CA GLY A 190 -14.27 -9.75 -20.55
C GLY A 190 -14.00 -9.11 -19.19
N SER A 191 -13.84 -7.78 -19.14
CA SER A 191 -13.67 -7.05 -17.88
C SER A 191 -14.93 -7.06 -17.02
N HIS A 192 -14.81 -6.63 -15.77
CA HIS A 192 -15.92 -6.40 -14.87
C HIS A 192 -17.03 -5.53 -15.48
N PHE A 193 -16.67 -4.53 -16.27
CA PHE A 193 -17.64 -3.67 -16.95
C PHE A 193 -18.37 -4.36 -18.11
N ASP A 194 -17.79 -5.39 -18.70
CA ASP A 194 -18.39 -6.18 -19.77
C ASP A 194 -19.22 -7.32 -19.19
N THR A 195 -18.65 -8.17 -18.37
CA THR A 195 -19.27 -9.42 -17.89
C THR A 195 -19.92 -9.31 -16.51
N GLY A 196 -19.50 -8.36 -15.69
CA GLY A 196 -19.87 -8.27 -14.28
C GLY A 196 -19.06 -9.22 -13.38
N GLU A 197 -18.14 -10.00 -13.93
CA GLU A 197 -17.26 -10.88 -13.14
C GLU A 197 -16.08 -10.08 -12.58
N ILE A 198 -15.66 -10.47 -11.39
CA ILE A 198 -14.46 -9.94 -10.75
C ILE A 198 -13.42 -11.04 -10.70
N GLY A 199 -12.25 -10.74 -11.22
CA GLY A 199 -11.15 -11.67 -11.28
C GLY A 199 -10.48 -11.69 -12.66
N TYR A 200 -9.22 -12.03 -12.71
CA TYR A 200 -8.47 -12.10 -13.95
C TYR A 200 -7.77 -13.47 -14.07
N PRO A 201 -7.83 -14.11 -15.22
CA PRO A 201 -8.65 -13.76 -16.41
C PRO A 201 -10.14 -14.03 -16.21
N ALA A 202 -11.01 -13.27 -16.88
CA ALA A 202 -12.43 -13.56 -16.90
C ALA A 202 -12.72 -14.99 -17.35
N SER A 203 -13.73 -15.62 -16.76
CA SER A 203 -14.09 -17.01 -17.09
C SER A 203 -14.73 -17.15 -18.48
N GLU A 204 -15.36 -16.08 -18.97
CA GLU A 204 -16.03 -16.01 -20.26
C GLU A 204 -15.49 -14.83 -21.10
N PRO A 205 -15.27 -15.02 -22.39
CA PRO A 205 -14.94 -13.91 -23.28
C PRO A 205 -16.16 -13.00 -23.44
N GLY A 206 -16.01 -11.73 -23.07
CA GLY A 206 -17.03 -10.72 -23.26
C GLY A 206 -17.21 -10.32 -24.72
N ASP A 207 -18.20 -9.48 -24.98
CA ASP A 207 -18.49 -8.91 -26.29
C ASP A 207 -18.00 -7.45 -26.43
N CYS A 208 -17.26 -6.96 -25.43
CA CYS A 208 -16.72 -5.61 -25.33
C CYS A 208 -17.82 -4.53 -25.25
N VAL A 209 -19.02 -4.89 -24.85
CA VAL A 209 -20.13 -3.96 -24.63
C VAL A 209 -20.39 -3.86 -23.14
N ARG A 210 -20.42 -2.66 -22.61
CA ARG A 210 -20.63 -2.44 -21.20
C ARG A 210 -22.01 -2.94 -20.75
N THR A 211 -22.06 -3.95 -19.89
CA THR A 211 -23.28 -4.46 -19.27
C THR A 211 -23.36 -4.13 -17.79
N HIS A 212 -22.23 -4.00 -17.11
CA HIS A 212 -22.14 -3.77 -15.67
C HIS A 212 -21.98 -2.28 -15.31
N GLY A 213 -22.64 -1.88 -14.22
CA GLY A 213 -22.64 -0.50 -13.75
C GLY A 213 -23.30 -0.35 -12.37
N SER A 214 -23.57 0.87 -11.94
CA SER A 214 -24.03 1.23 -10.59
C SER A 214 -25.30 0.59 -9.99
N PRO A 215 -26.25 0.01 -10.72
CA PRO A 215 -27.48 -0.44 -10.07
C PRO A 215 -27.24 -1.61 -9.12
N GLY A 216 -27.63 -1.43 -7.86
CA GLY A 216 -27.64 -2.50 -6.85
C GLY A 216 -26.49 -2.46 -5.83
N HIS A 217 -25.49 -1.60 -6.02
CA HIS A 217 -24.39 -1.47 -5.07
C HIS A 217 -24.84 -0.78 -3.78
N ALA A 218 -24.35 -1.30 -2.64
CA ALA A 218 -24.47 -0.64 -1.34
C ALA A 218 -23.58 0.62 -1.27
N GLY A 219 -23.77 1.42 -0.24
CA GLY A 219 -23.01 2.67 -0.08
C GLY A 219 -21.51 2.48 0.17
N THR A 220 -21.11 1.27 0.50
CA THR A 220 -19.72 0.89 0.81
C THR A 220 -19.00 0.20 -0.35
N ASP A 221 -19.76 -0.47 -1.24
CA ASP A 221 -19.20 -1.29 -2.30
C ASP A 221 -18.24 -0.51 -3.19
N HIS A 222 -17.09 -1.09 -3.52
CA HIS A 222 -16.04 -0.59 -4.40
C HIS A 222 -15.36 0.72 -3.94
N ARG A 223 -15.91 1.43 -2.95
CA ARG A 223 -15.34 2.65 -2.39
C ARG A 223 -14.17 2.36 -1.47
N LEU A 224 -13.44 3.39 -1.08
CA LEU A 224 -12.40 3.31 -0.08
C LEU A 224 -13.01 2.86 1.27
N GLY A 225 -13.06 1.56 1.46
CA GLY A 225 -13.71 0.92 2.59
C GLY A 225 -12.82 0.83 3.81
N VAL A 226 -13.32 1.25 4.98
CA VAL A 226 -12.55 1.27 6.24
C VAL A 226 -13.46 0.92 7.41
N TYR A 227 -13.01 0.05 8.30
CA TYR A 227 -13.70 -0.22 9.56
C TYR A 227 -13.58 0.95 10.53
N ASP A 228 -14.67 1.28 11.22
CA ASP A 228 -14.68 2.34 12.26
C ASP A 228 -13.58 2.13 13.30
N GLN A 229 -13.33 0.89 13.70
CA GLN A 229 -12.33 0.54 14.71
C GLN A 229 -10.90 0.86 14.24
N ASP A 230 -10.64 0.81 12.95
CA ASP A 230 -9.32 1.15 12.41
C ASP A 230 -9.04 2.65 12.52
N ILE A 231 -10.06 3.48 12.28
CA ILE A 231 -9.97 4.93 12.49
C ILE A 231 -9.87 5.27 13.97
N ILE A 232 -10.70 4.65 14.82
CA ILE A 232 -10.71 4.88 16.29
C ILE A 232 -9.38 4.46 16.92
N ASN A 233 -8.75 3.42 16.41
CA ASN A 233 -7.48 2.90 16.92
C ASN A 233 -6.24 3.58 16.32
N ALA A 234 -6.40 4.65 15.53
CA ALA A 234 -5.27 5.51 15.17
C ALA A 234 -4.75 6.28 16.39
N ASP A 235 -3.50 6.72 16.32
CA ASP A 235 -2.95 7.62 17.33
C ASP A 235 -3.72 8.95 17.33
N SER A 236 -3.74 9.68 18.43
CA SER A 236 -4.37 11.00 18.50
C SER A 236 -3.54 12.04 17.74
N ASN A 237 -4.18 12.95 17.01
CA ASN A 237 -3.67 14.07 16.25
C ASN A 237 -3.21 13.76 14.82
N ALA A 238 -4.17 13.64 13.90
CA ALA A 238 -3.95 13.58 12.46
C ALA A 238 -3.02 12.43 12.01
N ASP A 239 -3.24 11.25 12.56
CA ASP A 239 -2.45 10.07 12.26
C ASP A 239 -3.18 9.09 11.31
N ILE A 240 -4.19 9.59 10.62
CA ILE A 240 -4.74 8.99 9.40
C ILE A 240 -4.07 9.64 8.20
N ILE A 241 -3.72 8.83 7.22
CA ILE A 241 -3.12 9.29 5.97
C ILE A 241 -4.02 8.83 4.83
N ILE A 242 -4.37 9.74 3.94
CA ILE A 242 -4.97 9.44 2.64
C ILE A 242 -3.91 9.49 1.56
N GLU A 243 -4.02 8.62 0.56
CA GLU A 243 -3.10 8.57 -0.57
C GLU A 243 -3.89 8.38 -1.85
N GLY A 244 -3.60 9.22 -2.84
CA GLY A 244 -4.05 9.07 -4.20
C GLY A 244 -2.89 8.71 -5.12
N PHE A 245 -3.18 7.95 -6.18
CA PHE A 245 -2.21 7.69 -7.24
C PHE A 245 -2.89 7.55 -8.59
N TYR A 246 -2.13 7.81 -9.65
CA TYR A 246 -2.57 7.62 -11.03
C TYR A 246 -1.80 6.48 -11.70
N VAL A 247 -2.50 5.75 -12.59
CA VAL A 247 -1.89 4.83 -13.54
C VAL A 247 -2.26 5.32 -14.94
N VAL A 248 -1.27 5.65 -15.73
CA VAL A 248 -1.44 6.26 -17.06
C VAL A 248 -0.69 5.46 -18.09
N ALA A 249 -1.36 5.07 -19.18
CA ALA A 249 -0.71 4.30 -20.23
C ALA A 249 0.41 5.11 -20.92
N GLY A 250 1.62 4.55 -20.90
CA GLY A 250 2.79 5.16 -21.52
C GLY A 250 3.42 6.30 -20.72
N ASP A 251 3.08 6.46 -19.46
CA ASP A 251 3.69 7.44 -18.55
C ASP A 251 5.20 7.19 -18.41
N ASP A 252 5.99 8.23 -18.65
CA ASP A 252 7.46 8.16 -18.63
C ASP A 252 8.02 8.33 -17.21
N ASN A 253 7.20 8.80 -16.24
CA ASN A 253 7.64 9.09 -14.88
C ASN A 253 6.61 8.69 -13.81
N ILE A 254 6.53 7.41 -13.51
CA ILE A 254 5.61 6.89 -12.49
C ILE A 254 5.92 7.37 -11.06
N THR A 255 7.08 7.99 -10.81
CA THR A 255 7.47 8.42 -9.45
C THR A 255 6.70 9.64 -8.96
N ASN A 256 6.17 10.48 -9.86
CA ASN A 256 5.36 11.66 -9.54
C ASN A 256 3.85 11.36 -9.49
N ASN A 257 3.45 10.11 -9.72
CA ASN A 257 2.05 9.65 -9.74
C ASN A 257 1.46 9.40 -8.36
N TYR A 258 2.20 9.59 -7.29
CA TYR A 258 1.78 9.31 -5.91
C TYR A 258 1.79 10.58 -5.07
N ARG A 259 0.71 10.79 -4.29
CA ARG A 259 0.63 11.89 -3.32
C ARG A 259 -0.18 11.46 -2.11
N HIS A 260 0.26 11.86 -0.93
CA HIS A 260 -0.46 11.61 0.31
C HIS A 260 -0.64 12.88 1.14
N GLN A 261 -1.60 12.82 2.08
CA GLN A 261 -1.89 13.88 3.03
C GLN A 261 -2.24 13.29 4.39
N PHE A 262 -1.71 13.86 5.47
CA PHE A 262 -2.18 13.57 6.81
C PHE A 262 -3.53 14.25 7.04
N VAL A 263 -4.49 13.54 7.60
CA VAL A 263 -5.84 14.04 7.85
C VAL A 263 -6.32 13.64 9.23
N GLN A 264 -7.26 14.40 9.79
CA GLN A 264 -7.98 14.03 10.99
C GLN A 264 -9.43 13.72 10.64
N LEU A 265 -9.96 12.64 11.19
CA LEU A 265 -11.35 12.24 11.07
C LEU A 265 -12.03 12.30 12.44
N ASP A 266 -13.14 13.02 12.52
CA ASP A 266 -13.99 13.08 13.71
C ASP A 266 -15.37 12.48 13.42
N TRP A 267 -15.87 11.67 14.35
CA TRP A 267 -17.22 11.14 14.24
C TRP A 267 -18.28 12.21 14.50
N SER A 268 -19.09 12.52 13.52
CA SER A 268 -20.20 13.47 13.61
C SER A 268 -21.52 12.77 13.85
N ALA A 269 -21.94 12.69 15.12
CA ALA A 269 -23.21 12.05 15.49
C ALA A 269 -24.44 12.77 14.90
N GLY A 270 -24.31 14.07 14.57
CA GLY A 270 -25.40 14.86 13.98
C GLY A 270 -25.75 14.46 12.56
N VAL A 271 -24.78 13.97 11.80
CA VAL A 271 -24.94 13.51 10.41
C VAL A 271 -24.65 12.02 10.23
N ASN A 272 -24.31 11.35 11.33
CA ASN A 272 -24.04 9.90 11.40
C ASN A 272 -22.99 9.45 10.40
N ARG A 273 -21.84 10.14 10.38
CA ARG A 273 -20.68 9.81 9.51
C ARG A 273 -19.38 10.38 10.06
N TRP A 274 -18.26 9.90 9.54
CA TRP A 274 -16.95 10.51 9.71
C TRP A 274 -16.84 11.79 8.87
N GLU A 275 -16.25 12.81 9.46
CA GLU A 275 -15.96 14.08 8.80
C GLU A 275 -14.46 14.37 8.87
N PHE A 276 -13.88 14.81 7.77
CA PHE A 276 -12.52 15.30 7.70
C PHE A 276 -12.48 16.69 8.31
N THR A 277 -11.78 16.84 9.42
CA THR A 277 -11.81 18.07 10.24
C THR A 277 -10.51 18.84 10.22
N ASP A 278 -9.40 18.19 9.88
CA ASP A 278 -8.11 18.85 9.69
C ASP A 278 -7.34 18.14 8.56
N SER A 279 -6.50 18.90 7.88
CA SER A 279 -5.69 18.46 6.77
C SER A 279 -4.29 19.04 6.86
N GLY A 280 -3.30 18.16 6.93
CA GLY A 280 -1.90 18.54 6.92
C GLY A 280 -1.39 18.91 5.52
N VAL A 281 -0.09 19.07 5.41
CA VAL A 281 0.58 19.35 4.13
C VAL A 281 0.52 18.10 3.25
N GLU A 282 0.23 18.30 1.97
CA GLU A 282 0.36 17.27 0.95
C GLU A 282 1.81 17.03 0.58
N VAL A 283 2.17 15.77 0.36
CA VAL A 283 3.53 15.36 -0.01
C VAL A 283 3.48 14.47 -1.26
N GLN A 284 4.25 14.82 -2.28
CA GLN A 284 4.32 14.09 -3.55
C GLN A 284 5.24 12.87 -3.46
N THR A 285 4.87 11.94 -2.62
CA THR A 285 5.48 10.61 -2.48
C THR A 285 4.45 9.64 -1.94
N PRO A 286 4.64 8.32 -2.08
CA PRO A 286 3.86 7.34 -1.33
C PRO A 286 3.99 7.54 0.19
N ALA A 287 2.95 7.18 0.95
CA ALA A 287 2.92 7.31 2.41
C ALA A 287 4.06 6.56 3.11
N ILE A 288 4.47 5.42 2.59
CA ILE A 288 5.59 4.62 3.10
C ILE A 288 6.89 5.42 3.14
N ALA A 289 7.14 6.31 2.15
CA ALA A 289 8.36 7.10 2.08
C ALA A 289 8.45 8.17 3.19
N GLN A 290 7.31 8.66 3.69
CA GLN A 290 7.26 9.60 4.81
C GLN A 290 7.43 8.90 6.16
N TRP A 291 7.07 7.62 6.23
CA TRP A 291 7.08 6.86 7.48
C TRP A 291 8.41 6.16 7.74
N ALA A 292 9.04 5.58 6.72
CA ALA A 292 10.21 4.71 6.85
C ALA A 292 11.45 5.48 7.32
N ASP A 293 12.22 4.89 8.24
CA ASP A 293 13.58 5.35 8.59
C ASP A 293 14.60 4.86 7.54
N GLU A 294 14.35 3.68 6.95
CA GLU A 294 15.08 3.13 5.80
C GLU A 294 14.08 2.75 4.72
N LEU A 295 14.37 3.05 3.47
CA LEU A 295 13.53 2.75 2.31
C LEU A 295 14.40 2.30 1.14
N ASP A 296 14.02 1.21 0.50
CA ASP A 296 14.66 0.73 -0.73
C ASP A 296 13.61 0.22 -1.73
N THR A 297 13.94 0.28 -3.01
CA THR A 297 13.13 -0.33 -4.08
C THR A 297 13.71 -1.68 -4.44
N ALA A 298 12.92 -2.72 -4.27
CA ALA A 298 13.34 -4.09 -4.52
C ALA A 298 13.74 -4.31 -5.99
N GLN A 299 14.80 -5.08 -6.22
CA GLN A 299 15.37 -5.36 -7.53
C GLN A 299 15.15 -6.83 -7.93
N PRO A 300 14.96 -7.12 -9.22
CA PRO A 300 14.89 -6.19 -10.35
C PRO A 300 13.54 -5.44 -10.46
N THR A 301 13.51 -4.30 -11.20
CA THR A 301 12.32 -3.46 -11.39
C THR A 301 11.73 -3.51 -12.79
N SER A 302 12.24 -4.36 -13.67
CA SER A 302 11.84 -4.39 -15.09
C SER A 302 10.37 -4.80 -15.32
N GLU A 303 9.74 -5.49 -14.36
CA GLU A 303 8.33 -5.92 -14.41
C GLU A 303 7.43 -5.13 -13.43
N GLY A 304 7.99 -4.15 -12.72
CA GLY A 304 7.30 -3.29 -11.78
C GLY A 304 8.11 -2.98 -10.53
N GLU A 305 7.65 -2.03 -9.73
CA GLU A 305 8.33 -1.55 -8.54
C GLU A 305 7.63 -1.99 -7.26
N VAL A 306 8.44 -2.39 -6.28
CA VAL A 306 8.03 -2.73 -4.92
C VAL A 306 8.93 -1.99 -3.96
N MET A 307 8.35 -1.16 -3.09
CA MET A 307 9.08 -0.47 -2.04
C MET A 307 9.08 -1.31 -0.76
N VAL A 308 10.23 -1.38 -0.10
CA VAL A 308 10.38 -1.97 1.23
C VAL A 308 10.85 -0.89 2.18
N GLY A 309 10.04 -0.56 3.18
CA GLY A 309 10.38 0.39 4.23
C GLY A 309 10.60 -0.33 5.55
N LEU A 310 11.54 0.17 6.34
CA LEU A 310 11.81 -0.31 7.70
C LEU A 310 11.73 0.86 8.70
N ARG A 311 11.13 0.57 9.83
CA ARG A 311 11.29 1.34 11.06
C ARG A 311 11.71 0.39 12.18
N CYS A 312 12.87 0.67 12.77
CA CYS A 312 13.38 -0.13 13.89
C CYS A 312 13.34 0.70 15.19
N VAL A 313 12.63 0.19 16.19
CA VAL A 313 12.45 0.84 17.49
C VAL A 313 13.33 0.15 18.53
N ASP A 314 14.34 0.86 19.04
CA ASP A 314 15.12 0.43 20.20
C ASP A 314 14.35 0.72 21.51
N PHE A 315 14.04 -0.31 22.27
CA PHE A 315 13.38 -0.16 23.57
C PHE A 315 14.32 0.25 24.72
N GLY A 316 15.63 0.39 24.47
CA GLY A 316 16.64 0.77 25.45
C GLY A 316 16.94 -0.29 26.52
N ASN A 317 16.43 -1.50 26.36
CA ASN A 317 16.61 -2.65 27.26
C ASN A 317 17.28 -3.86 26.59
N GLY A 318 17.89 -3.64 25.42
CA GLY A 318 18.51 -4.68 24.60
C GLY A 318 17.54 -5.39 23.67
N PHE A 319 16.32 -4.90 23.52
CA PHE A 319 15.35 -5.40 22.55
C PHE A 319 15.01 -4.34 21.51
N TYR A 320 14.78 -4.82 20.28
CA TYR A 320 14.45 -4.02 19.10
C TYR A 320 13.17 -4.54 18.48
N ARG A 321 12.28 -3.64 18.06
CA ARG A 321 11.11 -3.97 17.26
C ARG A 321 11.36 -3.56 15.82
N TYR A 322 11.35 -4.53 14.94
CA TYR A 322 11.45 -4.36 13.50
C TYR A 322 10.05 -4.28 12.91
N GLU A 323 9.77 -3.22 12.18
CA GLU A 323 8.51 -3.01 11.47
C GLU A 323 8.83 -2.77 10.01
N TYR A 324 8.46 -3.71 9.16
CA TYR A 324 8.62 -3.63 7.71
C TYR A 324 7.28 -3.34 7.08
N ASN A 325 7.27 -2.42 6.12
CA ASN A 325 6.19 -2.24 5.18
C ASN A 325 6.67 -2.63 3.79
N VAL A 326 5.90 -3.47 3.13
CA VAL A 326 6.11 -3.84 1.73
C VAL A 326 4.97 -3.24 0.93
N TYR A 327 5.28 -2.27 0.09
CA TYR A 327 4.31 -1.59 -0.78
C TYR A 327 4.54 -2.03 -2.23
N ASN A 328 3.62 -2.82 -2.77
CA ASN A 328 3.61 -3.16 -4.18
C ASN A 328 3.09 -1.95 -4.96
N GLN A 329 3.98 -1.18 -5.55
CA GLN A 329 3.65 0.05 -6.24
C GLN A 329 3.09 -0.21 -7.64
N THR A 330 3.81 -0.99 -8.46
CA THR A 330 3.44 -1.22 -9.86
C THR A 330 3.71 -2.64 -10.35
N LEU A 331 4.02 -3.60 -9.47
CA LEU A 331 4.29 -4.98 -9.87
C LEU A 331 2.98 -5.74 -10.11
N HIS A 332 2.64 -6.00 -11.38
CA HIS A 332 1.45 -6.76 -11.76
C HIS A 332 1.51 -8.23 -11.31
N ARG A 333 2.73 -8.78 -11.13
CA ARG A 333 2.94 -10.19 -10.76
C ARG A 333 2.57 -10.52 -9.33
N GLU A 334 2.29 -9.53 -8.49
CA GLU A 334 1.95 -9.71 -7.07
C GLU A 334 3.07 -10.41 -6.27
N LEU A 335 3.01 -10.34 -4.96
CA LEU A 335 3.94 -11.03 -4.08
C LEU A 335 3.21 -12.04 -3.21
N ASP A 336 3.82 -13.19 -2.98
CA ASP A 336 3.30 -14.26 -2.13
C ASP A 336 4.21 -14.62 -0.95
N SER A 337 5.40 -14.01 -0.86
CA SER A 337 6.32 -14.22 0.25
C SER A 337 7.17 -12.98 0.56
N PHE A 338 7.47 -12.80 1.85
CA PHE A 338 8.44 -11.83 2.36
C PHE A 338 9.32 -12.49 3.41
N SER A 339 10.65 -12.41 3.23
CA SER A 339 11.64 -13.05 4.09
C SER A 339 12.65 -12.05 4.62
N VAL A 340 12.91 -12.10 5.92
CA VAL A 340 13.93 -11.30 6.60
C VAL A 340 14.99 -12.24 7.18
N PRO A 341 16.28 -12.06 6.85
CA PRO A 341 17.34 -12.89 7.40
C PRO A 341 17.54 -12.66 8.90
N LEU A 342 17.97 -13.69 9.58
CA LEU A 342 18.28 -13.70 11.01
C LEU A 342 19.75 -14.07 11.21
N GLY A 343 20.42 -13.40 12.14
CA GLY A 343 21.76 -13.78 12.57
C GLY A 343 21.78 -15.09 13.39
N ASP A 344 22.96 -15.66 13.54
CA ASP A 344 23.16 -16.90 14.30
C ASP A 344 22.62 -16.78 15.74
N GLY A 345 21.70 -17.65 16.10
CA GLY A 345 21.09 -17.70 17.43
C GLY A 345 20.00 -16.64 17.67
N VAL A 346 19.71 -15.77 16.72
CA VAL A 346 18.62 -14.80 16.82
C VAL A 346 17.27 -15.50 16.78
N THR A 347 16.42 -15.18 17.74
CA THR A 347 15.07 -15.77 17.84
C THR A 347 14.04 -14.65 17.87
N PRO A 348 13.22 -14.50 16.80
CA PRO A 348 12.13 -13.53 16.81
C PRO A 348 11.09 -13.81 17.89
N LEU A 349 10.68 -12.76 18.59
CA LEU A 349 9.63 -12.76 19.59
C LEU A 349 8.51 -11.82 19.14
N LEU A 350 7.27 -12.04 19.56
CA LEU A 350 6.14 -11.12 19.33
C LEU A 350 6.07 -10.66 17.86
N PHE A 351 5.84 -11.57 16.97
CA PHE A 351 5.70 -11.27 15.54
C PHE A 351 4.23 -11.11 15.13
N GLY A 352 4.00 -10.47 13.98
CA GLY A 352 2.67 -10.32 13.42
C GLY A 352 2.67 -9.83 11.98
N PHE A 353 1.46 -9.61 11.49
CA PHE A 353 1.14 -9.24 10.12
C PHE A 353 -0.10 -8.37 10.10
N HIS A 354 -0.19 -7.46 9.13
CA HIS A 354 -1.41 -6.71 8.84
C HIS A 354 -1.56 -6.54 7.33
N ALA A 355 -2.75 -6.85 6.84
CA ALA A 355 -3.23 -6.52 5.50
C ALA A 355 -4.54 -5.73 5.64
N ASN A 356 -4.80 -4.81 4.72
CA ASN A 356 -6.07 -4.12 4.65
C ASN A 356 -7.19 -5.08 4.18
N PRO A 357 -8.46 -4.81 4.56
CA PRO A 357 -9.59 -5.55 4.05
C PRO A 357 -9.76 -5.34 2.54
N GLU A 358 -10.22 -6.37 1.84
CA GLU A 358 -10.67 -6.29 0.46
C GLU A 358 -12.17 -6.03 0.39
N ASP A 359 -12.64 -5.61 -0.79
CA ASP A 359 -14.06 -5.54 -1.09
C ASP A 359 -14.67 -6.96 -1.11
N GLU A 360 -15.87 -7.11 -0.57
CA GLU A 360 -16.53 -8.43 -0.45
C GLU A 360 -16.84 -9.10 -1.81
N GLU A 361 -16.88 -8.33 -2.89
CA GLU A 361 -17.11 -8.87 -4.24
C GLU A 361 -15.85 -9.52 -4.83
N VAL A 362 -14.65 -9.24 -4.32
CA VAL A 362 -13.42 -9.91 -4.75
C VAL A 362 -13.25 -11.23 -4.01
N GLN A 363 -12.95 -12.30 -4.75
CA GLN A 363 -12.82 -13.65 -4.20
C GLN A 363 -11.38 -13.96 -3.77
N TYR A 364 -10.74 -12.99 -3.12
CA TYR A 364 -9.41 -13.18 -2.55
C TYR A 364 -9.50 -13.70 -1.11
N ALA A 365 -8.57 -14.57 -0.75
CA ALA A 365 -8.39 -14.96 0.64
C ALA A 365 -8.01 -13.73 1.49
N MET A 366 -8.61 -13.66 2.69
CA MET A 366 -8.30 -12.62 3.68
C MET A 366 -7.53 -13.18 4.87
N THR A 367 -7.04 -14.41 4.75
CA THR A 367 -6.29 -15.09 5.81
C THR A 367 -4.91 -14.45 5.98
N ASP A 368 -4.56 -14.11 7.21
CA ASP A 368 -3.27 -13.52 7.55
C ASP A 368 -2.10 -14.41 7.15
N TRP A 369 -1.02 -13.81 6.72
CA TRP A 369 0.25 -14.50 6.51
C TRP A 369 0.86 -14.87 7.86
N VAL A 370 1.08 -16.16 8.07
CA VAL A 370 1.67 -16.68 9.31
C VAL A 370 3.16 -16.97 9.05
N PRO A 371 4.08 -16.41 9.85
CA PRO A 371 5.50 -16.62 9.59
C PRO A 371 5.97 -18.02 9.94
N THR A 372 6.91 -18.50 9.15
CA THR A 372 7.77 -19.65 9.44
C THR A 372 9.13 -19.13 9.89
N ILE A 373 9.63 -19.61 11.01
CA ILE A 373 10.93 -19.22 11.57
C ILE A 373 11.88 -20.40 11.43
N THR A 374 13.02 -20.16 10.78
CA THR A 374 14.15 -21.11 10.71
C THR A 374 15.34 -20.56 11.48
N ALA A 375 16.49 -21.22 11.43
CA ALA A 375 17.72 -20.72 12.04
C ALA A 375 18.24 -19.44 11.36
N ASP A 376 17.90 -19.25 10.07
CA ASP A 376 18.54 -18.27 9.20
C ASP A 376 17.59 -17.13 8.78
N GLN A 377 16.27 -17.32 8.93
CA GLN A 377 15.29 -16.33 8.49
C GLN A 377 13.92 -16.49 9.14
N ILE A 378 13.15 -15.40 9.13
CA ILE A 378 11.71 -15.37 9.34
C ILE A 378 11.03 -15.07 8.00
N THR A 379 10.07 -15.91 7.59
CA THR A 379 9.38 -15.81 6.30
C THR A 379 7.89 -15.84 6.49
N TRP A 380 7.19 -14.82 5.98
CA TRP A 380 5.74 -14.81 5.84
C TRP A 380 5.37 -15.27 4.42
N ASN A 381 4.37 -16.14 4.31
CA ASN A 381 3.88 -16.64 3.03
C ASN A 381 2.38 -16.44 2.93
N ALA A 382 1.91 -16.09 1.74
CA ALA A 382 0.50 -16.05 1.43
C ALA A 382 -0.11 -17.44 1.61
N PRO A 383 -1.15 -17.61 2.45
CA PRO A 383 -1.81 -18.90 2.59
C PRO A 383 -2.54 -19.27 1.30
N ALA A 384 -2.66 -20.58 1.05
CA ALA A 384 -3.51 -21.06 -0.04
C ALA A 384 -4.97 -20.63 0.19
N PRO A 385 -5.72 -20.33 -0.88
CA PRO A 385 -7.12 -19.93 -0.75
C PRO A 385 -7.96 -21.01 -0.09
N GLY A 386 -8.93 -20.59 0.72
CA GLY A 386 -9.89 -21.44 1.40
C GLY A 386 -11.06 -21.87 0.52
N ALA A 387 -12.07 -22.49 1.14
CA ALA A 387 -13.27 -22.88 0.41
C ALA A 387 -14.13 -21.65 0.06
N GLY A 388 -14.32 -21.39 -1.22
CA GLY A 388 -15.08 -20.25 -1.72
C GLY A 388 -14.23 -19.03 -2.05
N GLU A 389 -12.92 -19.16 -1.95
CA GLU A 389 -11.93 -18.17 -2.37
C GLU A 389 -11.23 -18.68 -3.61
N ASP A 390 -11.07 -17.86 -4.63
CA ASP A 390 -10.46 -18.26 -5.90
C ASP A 390 -8.94 -17.94 -5.92
N PHE A 391 -8.52 -16.94 -5.15
CA PHE A 391 -7.15 -16.44 -5.14
C PHE A 391 -6.59 -16.36 -3.71
N PRO A 392 -5.27 -16.57 -3.52
CA PRO A 392 -4.63 -16.39 -2.23
C PRO A 392 -4.59 -14.91 -1.81
N ASN A 393 -4.30 -14.65 -0.55
CA ASN A 393 -4.05 -13.29 -0.02
C ASN A 393 -2.67 -12.77 -0.46
N THR A 394 -2.48 -12.55 -1.77
CA THR A 394 -1.24 -11.99 -2.32
C THR A 394 -1.18 -10.49 -2.15
N LEU A 395 0.04 -9.92 -2.11
CA LEU A 395 0.22 -8.47 -2.08
C LEU A 395 0.11 -7.91 -3.51
N ARG A 396 -1.06 -7.36 -3.81
CA ARG A 396 -1.42 -6.78 -5.10
C ARG A 396 -0.92 -5.34 -5.24
N TYR A 397 -0.86 -4.82 -6.47
CA TYR A 397 -0.41 -3.46 -6.70
C TYR A 397 -1.31 -2.40 -6.03
N GLY A 398 -0.71 -1.27 -5.69
CA GLY A 398 -1.36 -0.20 -4.94
C GLY A 398 -1.72 -0.57 -3.51
N THR A 399 -1.15 -1.67 -2.98
CA THR A 399 -1.43 -2.21 -1.64
C THR A 399 -0.15 -2.36 -0.84
N MET A 400 -0.23 -2.12 0.47
CA MET A 400 0.89 -2.23 1.40
C MET A 400 0.55 -3.21 2.52
N TYR A 401 1.44 -4.18 2.78
CA TYR A 401 1.35 -5.08 3.93
C TYR A 401 2.41 -4.74 4.96
N THR A 402 2.05 -4.90 6.23
CA THR A 402 2.92 -4.60 7.38
C THR A 402 3.31 -5.88 8.09
N PHE A 403 4.61 -6.04 8.33
CA PHE A 403 5.21 -7.20 9.00
C PHE A 403 6.03 -6.72 10.19
N TRP A 404 5.96 -7.41 11.32
CA TRP A 404 6.77 -7.02 12.47
C TRP A 404 7.19 -8.19 13.33
N PHE A 405 8.29 -7.99 14.02
CA PHE A 405 8.75 -8.87 15.10
C PHE A 405 9.67 -8.10 16.06
N THR A 406 9.93 -8.72 17.21
CA THR A 406 10.86 -8.21 18.24
C THR A 406 11.99 -9.21 18.43
N THR A 407 13.22 -8.71 18.59
CA THR A 407 14.40 -9.53 18.93
C THR A 407 15.36 -8.75 19.80
N ASP A 408 16.36 -9.42 20.36
CA ASP A 408 17.46 -8.83 21.13
C ASP A 408 18.69 -8.46 20.27
N GLU A 409 18.62 -8.66 18.95
CA GLU A 409 19.68 -8.29 18.02
C GLU A 409 19.42 -6.92 17.40
N ALA A 410 20.45 -6.08 17.35
CA ALA A 410 20.39 -4.74 16.77
C ALA A 410 20.32 -4.79 15.22
N PRO A 411 19.76 -3.75 14.57
CA PRO A 411 19.70 -3.71 13.11
C PRO A 411 21.09 -3.51 12.50
N SER A 412 21.34 -4.23 11.42
CA SER A 412 22.49 -4.03 10.54
C SER A 412 22.08 -4.18 9.07
N THR A 413 22.82 -3.51 8.18
CA THR A 413 22.56 -3.57 6.74
C THR A 413 22.52 -5.01 6.26
N SER A 414 21.44 -5.37 5.55
CA SER A 414 21.20 -6.73 5.08
C SER A 414 20.41 -6.72 3.77
N MET A 415 19.92 -7.87 3.36
CA MET A 415 19.09 -8.01 2.17
C MET A 415 17.88 -8.87 2.50
N VAL A 416 16.69 -8.31 2.30
CA VAL A 416 15.42 -9.04 2.42
C VAL A 416 15.01 -9.58 1.06
N ALA A 417 14.19 -10.63 1.04
CA ALA A 417 13.74 -11.29 -0.18
C ALA A 417 12.22 -11.32 -0.28
N LEU A 418 11.72 -11.23 -1.53
CA LEU A 418 10.29 -11.24 -1.84
C LEU A 418 10.05 -12.16 -3.03
N SER A 419 9.12 -13.12 -2.89
CA SER A 419 8.77 -14.02 -4.00
C SER A 419 7.55 -13.50 -4.73
N GLN A 420 7.55 -13.69 -6.06
CA GLN A 420 6.50 -13.24 -6.96
C GLN A 420 5.48 -14.36 -7.22
N TYR A 421 4.19 -14.03 -7.11
CA TYR A 421 3.10 -15.00 -7.22
C TYR A 421 2.84 -15.46 -8.66
N LYS A 422 2.65 -14.51 -9.59
CA LYS A 422 2.37 -14.84 -10.98
C LYS A 422 3.68 -15.13 -11.72
N PRO A 423 3.69 -16.08 -12.67
CA PRO A 423 4.89 -16.38 -13.45
C PRO A 423 5.31 -15.16 -14.31
N GLY A 424 6.61 -14.97 -14.52
CA GLY A 424 7.19 -13.91 -15.35
C GLY A 424 8.61 -14.24 -15.75
N VAL A 425 9.31 -13.25 -16.28
CA VAL A 425 10.70 -13.39 -16.77
C VAL A 425 11.69 -13.24 -15.63
N GLU A 426 11.45 -12.29 -14.76
CA GLU A 426 12.31 -12.01 -13.61
C GLU A 426 12.10 -13.04 -12.49
N GLY A 427 13.17 -13.30 -11.73
CA GLY A 427 13.14 -14.12 -10.52
C GLY A 427 12.56 -13.38 -9.31
N ASP A 428 12.83 -13.90 -8.12
CA ASP A 428 12.47 -13.25 -6.87
C ASP A 428 13.14 -11.89 -6.73
N LEU A 429 12.51 -10.99 -5.99
CA LEU A 429 12.99 -9.65 -5.74
C LEU A 429 13.78 -9.58 -4.43
N SER A 430 14.68 -8.60 -4.33
CA SER A 430 15.40 -8.32 -3.08
C SER A 430 15.58 -6.83 -2.87
N ALA A 431 15.58 -6.41 -1.60
CA ALA A 431 15.86 -5.03 -1.20
C ALA A 431 16.99 -4.98 -0.15
N VAL A 432 17.83 -3.96 -0.22
CA VAL A 432 18.89 -3.73 0.76
C VAL A 432 18.34 -2.89 1.89
N ILE A 433 18.04 -3.53 3.02
CA ILE A 433 17.45 -2.89 4.19
C ILE A 433 17.92 -3.61 5.45
N SER A 434 18.01 -2.91 6.58
CA SER A 434 18.52 -3.50 7.82
C SER A 434 17.67 -4.66 8.32
N ALA A 435 18.34 -5.66 8.89
CA ALA A 435 17.75 -6.84 9.52
C ALA A 435 18.54 -7.19 10.80
N PRO A 436 18.01 -8.06 11.70
CA PRO A 436 18.75 -8.54 12.86
C PRO A 436 19.75 -9.63 12.45
N CYS A 437 20.58 -9.33 11.49
CA CYS A 437 21.68 -10.17 11.09
C CYS A 437 22.85 -9.27 10.70
N SER A 438 24.01 -9.48 11.27
CA SER A 438 25.21 -8.87 10.75
C SER A 438 25.61 -9.63 9.49
N LEU A 439 25.66 -8.95 8.35
CA LEU A 439 26.54 -9.43 7.29
C LEU A 439 27.93 -9.48 7.92
N SER A 440 28.39 -10.66 8.34
CA SER A 440 29.74 -10.80 8.82
C SER A 440 30.66 -10.50 7.64
N ALA A 441 31.29 -9.35 7.67
CA ALA A 441 32.34 -9.03 6.71
C ALA A 441 33.60 -9.92 6.95
N ASP A 442 33.64 -10.65 8.04
CA ASP A 442 34.56 -11.76 8.33
C ASP A 442 34.08 -13.01 7.60
N LEU A 443 34.38 -13.06 6.31
CA LEU A 443 33.96 -14.15 5.42
C LEU A 443 34.79 -15.42 5.56
N ASN A 444 36.00 -15.32 6.16
CA ASN A 444 36.85 -16.45 6.40
C ASN A 444 36.72 -17.01 7.83
N GLY A 445 36.00 -16.31 8.73
CA GLY A 445 35.73 -16.74 10.11
C GLY A 445 36.91 -16.63 11.06
N ASP A 446 37.92 -15.81 10.76
CA ASP A 446 39.11 -15.66 11.61
C ASP A 446 38.95 -14.59 12.71
N GLY A 447 37.81 -13.90 12.74
CA GLY A 447 37.48 -12.85 13.72
C GLY A 447 38.02 -11.47 13.37
N VAL A 448 38.61 -11.26 12.19
CA VAL A 448 39.15 -9.99 11.72
C VAL A 448 38.60 -9.68 10.32
N VAL A 449 38.01 -8.51 10.14
CA VAL A 449 37.58 -8.04 8.82
C VAL A 449 38.74 -7.39 8.10
N ASP A 450 39.35 -8.07 7.11
CA ASP A 450 40.49 -7.59 6.36
C ASP A 450 40.51 -7.99 4.86
N THR A 451 41.67 -7.90 4.21
CA THR A 451 41.80 -8.25 2.79
C THR A 451 41.69 -9.76 2.51
N ALA A 452 41.75 -10.62 3.52
CA ALA A 452 41.51 -12.05 3.34
C ALA A 452 40.03 -12.32 3.07
N ASP A 453 39.11 -11.59 3.72
CA ASP A 453 37.66 -11.64 3.48
C ASP A 453 37.30 -11.19 2.08
N LEU A 454 37.93 -10.10 1.62
CA LEU A 454 37.80 -9.65 0.23
C LEU A 454 38.27 -10.73 -0.76
N GLY A 455 39.30 -11.48 -0.39
CA GLY A 455 39.79 -12.62 -1.19
C GLY A 455 38.74 -13.75 -1.29
N VAL A 456 38.04 -14.06 -0.20
CA VAL A 456 36.93 -15.03 -0.17
C VAL A 456 35.77 -14.51 -1.03
N LEU A 457 35.39 -13.25 -0.89
CA LEU A 457 34.34 -12.63 -1.70
C LEU A 457 34.66 -12.68 -3.19
N ILE A 458 35.88 -12.28 -3.58
CA ILE A 458 36.31 -12.31 -4.98
C ILE A 458 36.36 -13.75 -5.52
N GLY A 459 36.75 -14.74 -4.70
CA GLY A 459 36.78 -16.15 -5.07
C GLY A 459 35.40 -16.76 -5.30
N GLN A 460 34.35 -16.15 -4.73
CA GLN A 460 32.95 -16.55 -4.91
C GLN A 460 32.26 -15.84 -6.07
N PHE A 461 32.85 -14.79 -6.65
CA PHE A 461 32.31 -14.10 -7.81
C PHE A 461 32.20 -15.07 -9.01
N GLY A 462 30.98 -15.44 -9.37
CA GLY A 462 30.69 -16.39 -10.46
C GLY A 462 30.57 -17.86 -10.02
N ALA A 463 30.59 -18.16 -8.71
CA ALA A 463 30.19 -19.46 -8.19
C ALA A 463 28.64 -19.41 -7.98
N ASP A 464 27.91 -20.35 -8.58
CA ASP A 464 26.49 -20.51 -8.35
C ASP A 464 26.23 -20.80 -6.86
N CYS A 465 25.56 -19.89 -6.14
CA CYS A 465 25.19 -20.04 -4.73
C CYS A 465 24.11 -21.12 -4.47
N PHE A 466 23.77 -21.95 -5.46
CA PHE A 466 22.70 -22.97 -5.37
C PHE A 466 23.21 -24.42 -5.59
N ALA A 467 24.47 -24.69 -5.29
CA ALA A 467 25.00 -26.07 -5.32
C ALA A 467 25.36 -26.49 -3.89
N GLY A 468 24.34 -26.81 -3.07
CA GLY A 468 24.51 -27.37 -1.73
C GLY A 468 23.25 -28.08 -1.29
#